data_78aae5af7821acd07074c95baeb02730
#
_entry.id   78aae5af7821acd07074c95baeb02730
#
_cell.length_a   1.000
_cell.length_b   1.000
_cell.length_c   1.000
_cell.angle_alpha   90.00
_cell.angle_beta   90.00
_cell.angle_gamma   90.00
#
_symmetry.space_group_name_H-M   'P 1'
#
loop_
_entity.id
_entity.type
_entity.pdbx_description
1 polymer ?
#
loop_
_entity_poly.entity_id
_entity_poly.type
_entity_poly.pdbx_seq_one_letter_code
_entity_poly.pdbx_strand_id
1 'polypeptide(L)'
;GELLDDYEEGTWTPDLQISGSASGWSYYYRKGHYVKIGGLVHIGCHFYLSGSPGGSGAVRLHGLPYQCDQSGFAWSVPNARRGGGAFGGTTLNVYVLDGQTSFPLVYWPHGSYSSGGYNVTQSTIVGSHLPTYTEVDISLSYFTAS
;
A
#
# COMPACT_ATOMS: atom_id res chain seq x y z
N GLY A 1 -15.46 -13.80 26.88
CA GLY A 1 -14.77 -14.97 26.51
C GLY A 1 -14.85 -15.38 25.06
N GLU A 2 -15.60 -14.69 24.21
CA GLU A 2 -15.80 -15.15 22.84
C GLU A 2 -14.92 -14.43 21.82
N LEU A 3 -13.97 -13.62 22.29
CA LEU A 3 -13.08 -12.85 21.43
C LEU A 3 -12.15 -13.71 20.59
N LEU A 4 -11.90 -14.95 21.00
CA LEU A 4 -11.02 -15.87 20.27
C LEU A 4 -11.72 -16.57 19.11
N ASP A 5 -13.04 -16.58 19.09
CA ASP A 5 -13.80 -17.21 18.00
C ASP A 5 -13.76 -16.37 16.71
N ASP A 6 -13.42 -15.10 16.82
CA ASP A 6 -13.29 -14.17 15.67
C ASP A 6 -11.85 -13.94 15.25
N TYR A 7 -10.91 -14.75 15.72
CA TYR A 7 -9.52 -14.68 15.32
C TYR A 7 -9.28 -15.49 14.05
N GLU A 8 -8.64 -14.87 13.09
CA GLU A 8 -8.23 -15.51 11.84
C GLU A 8 -6.87 -14.99 11.40
N GLU A 9 -6.05 -15.85 10.85
CA GLU A 9 -4.78 -15.46 10.25
C GLU A 9 -4.57 -16.20 8.94
N GLY A 10 -3.80 -15.60 8.05
CA GLY A 10 -3.52 -16.21 6.77
C GLY A 10 -2.53 -15.41 5.95
N THR A 11 -2.47 -15.77 4.68
CA THR A 11 -1.58 -15.13 3.71
C THR A 11 -2.39 -14.50 2.58
N TRP A 12 -1.79 -13.51 1.93
CA TRP A 12 -2.32 -12.89 0.73
C TRP A 12 -1.16 -12.54 -0.21
N THR A 13 -1.47 -12.27 -1.46
CA THR A 13 -0.46 -11.96 -2.46
C THR A 13 -0.60 -10.51 -2.87
N PRO A 14 0.38 -9.66 -2.54
CA PRO A 14 0.38 -8.28 -3.03
C PRO A 14 0.59 -8.26 -4.54
N ASP A 15 -0.22 -7.46 -5.23
CA ASP A 15 -0.24 -7.40 -6.68
C ASP A 15 -0.26 -5.94 -7.15
N LEU A 16 0.85 -5.48 -7.71
CA LEU A 16 0.95 -4.12 -8.23
C LEU A 16 0.22 -4.01 -9.55
N GLN A 17 -0.59 -2.97 -9.69
CA GLN A 17 -1.34 -2.70 -10.91
C GLN A 17 -1.31 -1.22 -11.27
N ILE A 18 -1.38 -0.95 -12.56
CA ILE A 18 -1.57 0.38 -13.13
C ILE A 18 -2.83 0.32 -13.98
N SER A 19 -3.82 1.16 -13.68
CA SER A 19 -5.11 1.19 -14.38
C SER A 19 -5.79 -0.19 -14.49
N GLY A 20 -5.70 -0.97 -13.41
CA GLY A 20 -6.29 -2.31 -13.36
C GLY A 20 -5.49 -3.40 -14.07
N SER A 21 -4.28 -3.12 -14.52
CA SER A 21 -3.41 -4.08 -15.21
C SER A 21 -2.16 -4.38 -14.40
N ALA A 22 -1.88 -5.67 -14.20
CA ALA A 22 -0.66 -6.17 -13.57
C ALA A 22 0.47 -6.39 -14.60
N SER A 23 0.26 -6.03 -15.84
CA SER A 23 1.22 -6.27 -16.93
C SER A 23 2.54 -5.51 -16.71
N GLY A 24 3.65 -6.18 -16.95
CA GLY A 24 4.99 -5.62 -16.83
C GLY A 24 5.61 -5.68 -15.44
N TRP A 25 4.85 -6.04 -14.43
CA TRP A 25 5.37 -6.27 -13.09
C TRP A 25 5.85 -7.71 -12.94
N SER A 26 7.04 -7.88 -12.39
CA SER A 26 7.56 -9.19 -11.99
C SER A 26 8.32 -9.07 -10.67
N TYR A 27 8.46 -10.19 -9.96
CA TYR A 27 8.95 -10.19 -8.59
C TYR A 27 10.02 -11.26 -8.43
N TYR A 28 11.11 -10.90 -7.75
CA TYR A 28 12.00 -11.91 -7.15
C TYR A 28 11.33 -12.56 -5.97
N TYR A 29 10.55 -11.76 -5.23
CA TYR A 29 9.87 -12.20 -4.02
C TYR A 29 8.65 -11.30 -3.78
N ARG A 30 7.55 -11.92 -3.38
CA ARG A 30 6.39 -11.19 -2.82
C ARG A 30 5.63 -12.08 -1.86
N LYS A 31 5.25 -11.53 -0.72
CA LYS A 31 4.50 -12.25 0.30
C LYS A 31 3.72 -11.27 1.15
N GLY A 32 2.51 -11.66 1.49
CA GLY A 32 1.67 -10.96 2.44
C GLY A 32 1.12 -11.91 3.48
N HIS A 33 0.90 -11.39 4.67
CA HIS A 33 0.20 -12.09 5.73
C HIS A 33 -0.79 -11.15 6.39
N TYR A 34 -1.77 -11.71 7.09
CA TYR A 34 -2.76 -10.93 7.80
C TYR A 34 -3.17 -11.62 9.10
N VAL A 35 -3.67 -10.79 10.01
CA VAL A 35 -4.38 -11.22 11.21
C VAL A 35 -5.69 -10.44 11.26
N LYS A 36 -6.78 -11.12 11.54
CA LYS A 36 -8.09 -10.51 11.72
C LYS A 36 -8.62 -10.85 13.09
N ILE A 37 -9.09 -9.85 13.80
CA ILE A 37 -9.73 -10.00 15.12
C ILE A 37 -11.03 -9.20 15.06
N GLY A 38 -12.17 -9.91 15.04
CA GLY A 38 -13.44 -9.25 14.79
C GLY A 38 -13.42 -8.51 13.44
N GLY A 39 -13.73 -7.23 13.44
CA GLY A 39 -13.67 -6.38 12.25
C GLY A 39 -12.32 -5.76 11.96
N LEU A 40 -11.34 -5.92 12.86
CA LEU A 40 -10.01 -5.31 12.67
C LEU A 40 -9.11 -6.25 11.87
N VAL A 41 -8.56 -5.75 10.78
CA VAL A 41 -7.60 -6.48 9.94
C VAL A 41 -6.25 -5.76 10.01
N HIS A 42 -5.22 -6.50 10.33
CA HIS A 42 -3.84 -6.03 10.21
C HIS A 42 -3.15 -6.83 9.12
N ILE A 43 -2.57 -6.13 8.16
CA ILE A 43 -1.80 -6.75 7.07
C ILE A 43 -0.33 -6.35 7.13
N GLY A 44 0.51 -7.25 6.67
CA GLY A 44 1.89 -6.96 6.37
C GLY A 44 2.23 -7.55 5.00
N CYS A 45 3.09 -6.89 4.25
CA CYS A 45 3.61 -7.47 3.02
C CYS A 45 5.01 -6.97 2.70
N HIS A 46 5.69 -7.77 1.92
CA HIS A 46 7.01 -7.48 1.40
C HIS A 46 7.05 -7.90 -0.06
N PHE A 47 7.59 -7.05 -0.91
CA PHE A 47 7.88 -7.45 -2.29
C PHE A 47 9.20 -6.85 -2.78
N TYR A 48 9.84 -7.58 -3.69
CA TYR A 48 11.10 -7.23 -4.32
C TYR A 48 10.96 -7.42 -5.81
N LEU A 49 11.09 -6.34 -6.58
CA LEU A 49 10.79 -6.34 -8.00
C LEU A 49 11.94 -6.86 -8.84
N SER A 50 11.65 -7.78 -9.76
CA SER A 50 12.56 -8.20 -10.82
C SER A 50 12.26 -7.50 -12.14
N GLY A 51 11.11 -6.85 -12.27
CA GLY A 51 10.73 -6.08 -13.44
C GLY A 51 9.64 -5.07 -13.12
N SER A 52 9.61 -4.00 -13.90
CA SER A 52 8.66 -2.91 -13.75
C SER A 52 8.27 -2.37 -15.12
N PRO A 53 6.99 -2.03 -15.34
CA PRO A 53 6.58 -1.42 -16.61
C PRO A 53 7.05 0.02 -16.75
N GLY A 54 7.45 0.69 -15.66
CA GLY A 54 7.78 2.11 -15.67
C GLY A 54 6.58 2.98 -15.99
N GLY A 55 6.82 4.18 -16.53
CA GLY A 55 5.77 5.07 -16.98
C GLY A 55 5.19 5.98 -15.90
N SER A 56 4.19 6.77 -16.28
CA SER A 56 3.56 7.80 -15.45
C SER A 56 2.20 7.39 -14.86
N GLY A 57 1.78 6.15 -15.07
CA GLY A 57 0.53 5.64 -14.51
C GLY A 57 0.58 5.45 -13.00
N ALA A 58 -0.49 5.80 -12.31
CA ALA A 58 -0.60 5.65 -10.86
C ALA A 58 -0.58 4.17 -10.47
N VAL A 59 0.21 3.84 -9.46
CA VAL A 59 0.34 2.48 -8.96
C VAL A 59 -0.60 2.25 -7.79
N ARG A 60 -1.31 1.12 -7.82
CA ARG A 60 -2.11 0.62 -6.70
C ARG A 60 -1.65 -0.79 -6.34
N LEU A 61 -1.72 -1.10 -5.06
CA LEU A 61 -1.46 -2.45 -4.56
C LEU A 61 -2.81 -3.15 -4.34
N HIS A 62 -2.99 -4.26 -5.02
CA HIS A 62 -4.19 -5.10 -4.98
C HIS A 62 -3.94 -6.38 -4.20
N GLY A 63 -5.01 -7.09 -3.92
CA GLY A 63 -4.93 -8.41 -3.30
C GLY A 63 -5.25 -8.43 -1.82
N LEU A 64 -5.76 -7.32 -1.24
CA LEU A 64 -6.15 -7.30 0.16
C LEU A 64 -7.07 -8.49 0.48
N PRO A 65 -6.85 -9.16 1.62
CA PRO A 65 -7.64 -10.34 1.99
C PRO A 65 -9.10 -10.03 2.31
N TYR A 66 -9.39 -8.81 2.74
CA TYR A 66 -10.74 -8.34 3.07
C TYR A 66 -10.96 -6.95 2.52
N GLN A 67 -12.20 -6.68 2.12
CA GLN A 67 -12.61 -5.36 1.69
C GLN A 67 -12.65 -4.41 2.89
N CYS A 68 -12.20 -3.19 2.67
CA CYS A 68 -12.30 -2.15 3.68
C CYS A 68 -13.77 -1.77 3.92
N ASP A 69 -14.13 -1.59 5.18
CA ASP A 69 -15.49 -1.23 5.58
C ASP A 69 -15.90 0.12 4.98
N GLN A 70 -17.20 0.25 4.70
CA GLN A 70 -17.79 1.46 4.14
C GLN A 70 -18.35 2.41 5.21
N SER A 71 -18.02 2.18 6.46
CA SER A 71 -18.54 3.00 7.58
C SER A 71 -17.80 4.32 7.80
N GLY A 72 -16.79 4.62 7.01
CA GLY A 72 -15.97 5.82 7.19
C GLY A 72 -14.87 5.69 8.25
N PHE A 73 -14.68 4.50 8.80
CA PHE A 73 -13.62 4.22 9.79
C PHE A 73 -12.44 3.45 9.19
N ALA A 74 -12.20 3.67 7.93
CA ALA A 74 -11.15 3.00 7.17
C ALA A 74 -9.80 3.75 7.26
N TRP A 75 -9.47 4.24 8.41
CA TRP A 75 -8.27 5.05 8.58
C TRP A 75 -7.11 4.17 8.99
N SER A 76 -6.08 4.18 8.20
CA SER A 76 -4.83 3.57 8.61
C SER A 76 -3.71 4.58 8.54
N VAL A 77 -2.88 4.55 9.54
CA VAL A 77 -1.59 5.23 9.49
C VAL A 77 -0.58 4.17 9.10
N PRO A 78 -0.20 4.12 7.85
CA PRO A 78 0.65 3.06 7.39
C PRO A 78 2.09 3.32 7.76
N ASN A 79 2.82 2.25 7.95
CA ASN A 79 4.26 2.26 7.99
C ASN A 79 4.78 1.50 6.78
N ALA A 80 5.49 2.18 5.91
CA ALA A 80 6.05 1.59 4.71
C ALA A 80 7.50 1.98 4.55
N ARG A 81 8.33 1.01 4.26
CA ARG A 81 9.75 1.18 3.97
C ARG A 81 10.01 0.85 2.50
N ARG A 82 10.91 1.60 1.92
CA ARG A 82 11.39 1.33 0.57
C ARG A 82 12.92 1.25 0.54
N GLY A 83 13.44 0.23 -0.14
CA GLY A 83 14.82 0.15 -0.53
C GLY A 83 14.92 0.26 -2.06
N GLY A 84 15.87 1.01 -2.58
CA GLY A 84 15.98 1.26 -4.03
C GLY A 84 14.87 2.17 -4.57
N GLY A 85 14.78 2.30 -5.89
CA GLY A 85 13.78 3.11 -6.57
C GLY A 85 14.11 4.60 -6.64
N ALA A 86 13.31 5.33 -7.40
CA ALA A 86 13.57 6.73 -7.72
C ALA A 86 12.32 7.60 -7.58
N PHE A 87 12.13 8.17 -6.41
CA PHE A 87 11.16 9.26 -6.24
C PHE A 87 11.75 10.33 -5.30
N GLY A 88 11.36 11.57 -5.55
CA GLY A 88 11.88 12.72 -4.82
C GLY A 88 11.17 12.98 -3.49
N GLY A 89 10.80 11.94 -2.77
CA GLY A 89 10.10 12.06 -1.51
C GLY A 89 10.87 11.49 -0.33
N THR A 90 10.44 11.85 0.87
CA THR A 90 11.08 11.42 2.11
C THR A 90 10.48 10.15 2.69
N THR A 91 9.20 9.87 2.42
CA THR A 91 8.48 8.72 2.97
C THR A 91 7.53 8.13 1.95
N LEU A 92 7.44 6.80 1.95
CA LEU A 92 6.40 6.05 1.26
C LEU A 92 5.24 5.82 2.22
N ASN A 93 4.04 6.11 1.80
CA ASN A 93 2.84 5.90 2.59
C ASN A 93 1.79 5.14 1.80
N VAL A 94 0.87 4.53 2.51
CA VAL A 94 -0.28 3.83 1.94
C VAL A 94 -1.51 4.15 2.76
N TYR A 95 -2.68 4.08 2.17
CA TYR A 95 -3.94 4.22 2.89
C TYR A 95 -5.03 3.43 2.17
N VAL A 96 -5.99 2.92 2.93
CA VAL A 96 -7.10 2.16 2.36
C VAL A 96 -8.35 3.04 2.40
N LEU A 97 -9.10 3.02 1.32
CA LEU A 97 -10.36 3.75 1.20
C LEU A 97 -11.55 2.81 1.39
N ASP A 98 -12.66 3.40 1.79
CA ASP A 98 -13.92 2.70 2.01
C ASP A 98 -14.30 1.82 0.82
N GLY A 99 -14.69 0.60 1.08
CA GLY A 99 -15.15 -0.34 0.07
C GLY A 99 -14.09 -0.86 -0.87
N GLN A 100 -12.81 -0.57 -0.63
CA GLN A 100 -11.72 -0.97 -1.52
C GLN A 100 -11.05 -2.26 -1.07
N THR A 101 -10.54 -3.02 -2.05
CA THR A 101 -9.67 -4.18 -1.85
C THR A 101 -8.26 -3.91 -2.37
N SER A 102 -7.98 -2.68 -2.68
CA SER A 102 -6.68 -2.19 -3.12
C SER A 102 -6.41 -0.81 -2.51
N PHE A 103 -5.17 -0.39 -2.51
CA PHE A 103 -4.79 0.92 -2.01
C PHE A 103 -3.71 1.57 -2.87
N PRO A 104 -3.72 2.91 -2.99
CA PRO A 104 -2.68 3.63 -3.69
C PRO A 104 -1.39 3.65 -2.87
N LEU A 105 -0.27 3.74 -3.56
CA LEU A 105 1.02 4.07 -2.96
C LEU A 105 1.26 5.56 -3.16
N VAL A 106 1.62 6.25 -2.12
CA VAL A 106 1.81 7.69 -2.14
C VAL A 106 3.11 8.07 -1.43
N TYR A 107 3.57 9.28 -1.63
CA TYR A 107 4.76 9.79 -0.97
C TYR A 107 4.59 11.28 -0.66
N TRP A 108 5.38 11.76 0.28
CA TRP A 108 5.48 13.17 0.59
C TRP A 108 6.72 13.71 -0.10
N PRO A 109 6.58 14.50 -1.19
CA PRO A 109 7.72 15.12 -1.83
C PRO A 109 8.35 16.17 -0.91
N HIS A 110 9.57 16.57 -1.22
CA HIS A 110 10.17 17.69 -0.53
C HIS A 110 9.31 18.93 -0.73
N GLY A 111 8.91 19.55 0.37
CA GLY A 111 8.11 20.75 0.32
C GLY A 111 8.92 21.97 -0.14
N SER A 112 8.22 22.99 -0.57
CA SER A 112 8.79 24.27 -0.93
C SER A 112 8.23 25.40 -0.05
N TYR A 113 9.08 26.34 0.30
CA TYR A 113 8.65 27.53 1.01
C TYR A 113 8.23 28.60 0.01
N SER A 114 7.07 29.18 0.24
CA SER A 114 6.58 30.34 -0.53
C SER A 114 6.13 31.43 0.42
N SER A 115 5.74 32.58 -0.11
CA SER A 115 5.23 33.70 0.71
C SER A 115 3.99 33.35 1.53
N GLY A 116 3.28 32.26 1.18
CA GLY A 116 2.14 31.75 1.92
C GLY A 116 2.49 30.65 2.93
N GLY A 117 3.78 30.29 3.08
CA GLY A 117 4.24 29.27 4.00
C GLY A 117 4.90 28.07 3.30
N TYR A 118 5.16 27.03 4.07
CA TYR A 118 5.76 25.79 3.58
C TYR A 118 4.67 24.85 3.07
N ASN A 119 4.71 24.53 1.79
CA ASN A 119 3.72 23.68 1.15
C ASN A 119 4.26 22.28 0.91
N VAL A 120 3.56 21.29 1.47
CA VAL A 120 3.79 19.88 1.20
C VAL A 120 2.45 19.25 0.87
N THR A 121 2.34 18.66 -0.31
CA THR A 121 1.17 17.88 -0.72
C THR A 121 1.57 16.46 -1.01
N GLN A 122 0.69 15.54 -0.67
CA GLN A 122 0.87 14.13 -0.97
C GLN A 122 0.84 13.90 -2.49
N SER A 123 1.76 13.08 -2.98
CA SER A 123 1.86 12.72 -4.38
C SER A 123 1.71 11.22 -4.59
N THR A 124 1.12 10.84 -5.70
CA THR A 124 0.91 9.44 -6.06
C THR A 124 2.21 8.82 -6.61
N ILE A 125 2.52 7.61 -6.17
CA ILE A 125 3.59 6.80 -6.77
C ILE A 125 3.14 6.35 -8.15
N VAL A 126 4.01 6.55 -9.14
CA VAL A 126 3.80 6.11 -10.51
C VAL A 126 4.79 5.00 -10.87
N GLY A 127 4.56 4.31 -12.00
CA GLY A 127 5.36 3.15 -12.38
C GLY A 127 6.86 3.40 -12.42
N SER A 128 7.30 4.55 -12.92
CA SER A 128 8.72 4.91 -12.97
C SER A 128 9.37 5.12 -11.61
N HIS A 129 8.59 5.30 -10.55
CA HIS A 129 9.11 5.39 -9.18
C HIS A 129 9.52 4.04 -8.60
N LEU A 130 9.06 2.94 -9.20
CA LEU A 130 9.31 1.58 -8.72
C LEU A 130 10.03 0.76 -9.80
N PRO A 131 11.30 1.09 -10.11
CA PRO A 131 12.06 0.33 -11.10
C PRO A 131 12.43 -1.05 -10.58
N THR A 132 13.03 -1.85 -11.46
CA THR A 132 13.62 -3.14 -11.10
C THR A 132 14.55 -2.98 -9.89
N TYR A 133 14.57 -3.97 -9.01
CA TYR A 133 15.29 -4.00 -7.73
C TYR A 133 14.72 -3.09 -6.64
N THR A 134 13.53 -2.53 -6.83
CA THR A 134 12.81 -1.85 -5.75
C THR A 134 12.27 -2.88 -4.78
N GLU A 135 12.48 -2.63 -3.50
CA GLU A 135 12.02 -3.46 -2.39
C GLU A 135 11.12 -2.63 -1.48
N VAL A 136 9.96 -3.16 -1.13
CA VAL A 136 8.97 -2.46 -0.31
C VAL A 136 8.43 -3.36 0.78
N ASP A 137 8.35 -2.81 2.00
CA ASP A 137 7.67 -3.41 3.15
C ASP A 137 6.51 -2.50 3.54
N ILE A 138 5.34 -3.08 3.76
CA ILE A 138 4.14 -2.36 4.15
C ILE A 138 3.50 -3.05 5.35
N SER A 139 3.08 -2.24 6.32
CA SER A 139 2.29 -2.67 7.47
C SER A 139 1.11 -1.71 7.63
N LEU A 140 -0.09 -2.25 7.78
CA LEU A 140 -1.31 -1.47 7.66
C LEU A 140 -2.46 -2.15 8.42
N SER A 141 -3.26 -1.37 9.12
CA SER A 141 -4.49 -1.85 9.76
C SER A 141 -5.69 -1.12 9.21
N TYR A 142 -6.79 -1.85 9.06
CA TYR A 142 -8.07 -1.29 8.61
C TYR A 142 -9.22 -2.11 9.16
N PHE A 143 -10.43 -1.58 9.06
CA PHE A 143 -11.63 -2.30 9.46
C PHE A 143 -12.33 -2.90 8.26
N THR A 144 -12.89 -4.09 8.44
CA THR A 144 -13.75 -4.74 7.46
C THR A 144 -15.10 -5.02 8.10
N ALA A 145 -16.13 -5.12 7.28
CA ALA A 145 -17.43 -5.59 7.74
C ALA A 145 -17.29 -7.04 8.20
N SER A 146 -17.61 -7.27 9.44
CA SER A 146 -17.48 -8.61 10.05
C SER A 146 -18.68 -9.49 9.74
#